data_eb5257ffaffa50b200c0d8ef907bd65e
#
_entry.id   eb5257ffaffa50b200c0d8ef907bd65e
#
_cell.length_a   1.000
_cell.length_b   1.000
_cell.length_c   1.000
_cell.angle_alpha   90.00
_cell.angle_beta   90.00
_cell.angle_gamma   90.00
#
_symmetry.space_group_name_H-M   'P 1'
#
loop_
_entity.id
_entity.type
_entity.pdbx_description
1 polymer ?
#
loop_
_entity_poly.entity_id
_entity_poly.type
_entity_poly.pdbx_seq_one_letter_code
_entity_poly.pdbx_strand_id
1 'polypeptide(L)' 'MPPRPRYPMPEYIRDALESRGVKDAYRARPSYQQNDYIGWIVRARRIETQEKRLNQMLEELEKGDVYMKMNWRSGG' A
#
# COMPACT_ATOMS: atom_id res chain seq x y z
N MET A 1 -20.95 12.98 4.45
CA MET A 1 -20.45 11.71 3.93
C MET A 1 -19.90 10.85 5.06
N PRO A 2 -20.23 9.58 5.08
CA PRO A 2 -19.63 8.71 6.07
C PRO A 2 -18.11 8.61 5.82
N PRO A 3 -17.30 8.49 6.87
CA PRO A 3 -15.87 8.33 6.70
C PRO A 3 -15.55 7.01 6.00
N ARG A 4 -14.43 6.97 5.28
CA ARG A 4 -13.97 5.73 4.69
C ARG A 4 -13.61 4.74 5.79
N PRO A 5 -13.87 3.43 5.58
CA PRO A 5 -13.38 2.44 6.52
C PRO A 5 -11.86 2.53 6.65
N ARG A 6 -11.37 2.45 7.88
CA ARG A 6 -9.95 2.39 8.13
C ARG A 6 -9.53 0.95 8.33
N TYR A 7 -8.44 0.58 7.68
CA TYR A 7 -7.93 -0.77 7.76
C TYR A 7 -6.66 -0.76 8.61
N PRO A 8 -6.64 -1.52 9.72
CA PRO A 8 -5.42 -1.62 10.51
C PRO A 8 -4.31 -2.31 9.70
N MET A 9 -3.08 -1.95 9.99
CA MET A 9 -1.91 -2.53 9.33
C MET A 9 -1.67 -3.95 9.84
N PRO A 10 -1.85 -4.99 9.01
CA PRO A 10 -1.49 -6.34 9.42
C PRO A 10 0.01 -6.48 9.60
N GLU A 11 0.42 -7.37 10.49
CA GLU A 11 1.84 -7.60 10.75
C GLU A 11 2.60 -8.01 9.50
N TYR A 12 2.01 -8.90 8.69
CA TYR A 12 2.73 -9.39 7.50
C TYR A 12 3.00 -8.28 6.49
N ILE A 13 2.13 -7.29 6.40
CA ILE A 13 2.35 -6.13 5.51
C ILE A 13 3.43 -5.23 6.10
N ARG A 14 3.37 -4.97 7.40
CA ARG A 14 4.40 -4.17 8.07
C ARG A 14 5.77 -4.82 7.91
N ASP A 15 5.84 -6.13 8.14
CA ASP A 15 7.09 -6.86 8.01
C ASP A 15 7.63 -6.79 6.58
N ALA A 16 6.76 -6.87 5.58
CA ALA A 16 7.16 -6.73 4.18
C ALA A 16 7.70 -5.34 3.88
N LEU A 17 7.08 -4.30 4.40
CA LEU A 17 7.54 -2.93 4.23
C LEU A 17 8.93 -2.75 4.84
N GLU A 18 9.15 -3.28 6.03
CA GLU A 18 10.44 -3.20 6.71
C GLU A 18 11.50 -4.01 5.96
N SER A 19 11.15 -5.21 5.54
CA SER A 19 12.06 -6.11 4.84
C SER A 19 12.54 -5.54 3.50
N ARG A 20 11.66 -4.84 2.78
CA ARG A 20 12.00 -4.22 1.51
C ARG A 20 12.59 -2.82 1.68
N GLY A 21 12.59 -2.27 2.90
CA GLY A 21 13.13 -0.95 3.15
C GLY A 21 12.29 0.19 2.57
N VAL A 22 10.98 -0.01 2.44
CA VAL A 22 10.08 1.00 1.86
C VAL A 22 9.08 1.56 2.87
N LYS A 23 9.33 1.36 4.15
CA LYS A 23 8.42 1.84 5.20
C LYS A 23 8.31 3.37 5.18
N ASP A 24 9.41 4.06 4.99
CA ASP A 24 9.40 5.53 4.92
C ASP A 24 8.66 6.01 3.68
N ALA A 25 8.84 5.32 2.55
CA ALA A 25 8.10 5.64 1.34
C ALA A 25 6.59 5.46 1.54
N TYR A 26 6.19 4.42 2.27
CA TYR A 26 4.80 4.19 2.60
C TYR A 26 4.25 5.33 3.45
N ARG A 27 4.99 5.73 4.49
CA ARG A 27 4.56 6.82 5.39
C ARG A 27 4.49 8.17 4.68
N ALA A 28 5.30 8.36 3.64
CA ALA A 28 5.30 9.61 2.88
C ALA A 28 4.08 9.71 1.95
N ARG A 29 3.39 8.61 1.71
CA ARG A 29 2.17 8.64 0.89
C ARG A 29 1.03 9.29 1.65
N PRO A 30 0.09 9.95 0.93
CA PRO A 30 -1.11 10.49 1.58
C PRO A 30 -1.87 9.40 2.33
N SER A 31 -2.57 9.78 3.40
CA SER A 31 -3.30 8.83 4.24
C SER A 31 -4.30 8.00 3.45
N TYR A 32 -4.98 8.60 2.46
CA TYR A 32 -5.95 7.86 1.68
C TYR A 32 -5.29 6.76 0.85
N GLN A 33 -4.07 7.00 0.34
CA GLN A 33 -3.35 5.97 -0.42
C GLN A 33 -2.91 4.83 0.49
N GLN A 34 -2.41 5.16 1.67
CA GLN A 34 -2.02 4.15 2.65
C GLN A 34 -3.21 3.24 2.97
N ASN A 35 -4.36 3.84 3.28
CA ASN A 35 -5.55 3.09 3.62
C ASN A 35 -6.07 2.26 2.43
N ASP A 36 -6.02 2.83 1.23
CA ASP A 36 -6.46 2.13 0.03
C ASP A 36 -5.60 0.90 -0.26
N TYR A 37 -4.28 1.01 -0.12
CA TYR A 37 -3.38 -0.13 -0.29
C TYR A 37 -3.72 -1.25 0.68
N ILE A 38 -3.83 -0.93 1.97
CA ILE A 38 -4.10 -1.94 2.98
C ILE A 38 -5.45 -2.61 2.71
N GLY A 39 -6.50 -1.82 2.49
CA GLY A 39 -7.83 -2.36 2.21
C GLY A 39 -7.85 -3.23 0.96
N TRP A 40 -7.15 -2.81 -0.08
CA TRP A 40 -7.07 -3.55 -1.33
C TRP A 40 -6.41 -4.92 -1.15
N ILE A 41 -5.32 -4.95 -0.38
CA ILE A 41 -4.60 -6.19 -0.10
C ILE A 41 -5.44 -7.13 0.77
N VAL A 42 -5.98 -6.62 1.90
CA VAL A 42 -6.67 -7.48 2.85
C VAL A 42 -8.02 -7.98 2.35
N ARG A 43 -8.64 -7.27 1.40
CA ARG A 43 -9.93 -7.71 0.83
C ARG A 43 -9.77 -8.82 -0.19
N ALA A 44 -8.57 -9.11 -0.64
CA ALA A 44 -8.35 -10.21 -1.56
C ALA A 44 -8.65 -11.53 -0.83
N ARG A 45 -9.44 -12.38 -1.47
CA ARG A 45 -9.89 -13.63 -0.87
C ARG A 45 -8.83 -14.72 -0.89
N ARG A 46 -8.00 -14.72 -1.93
CA ARG A 46 -6.97 -15.75 -2.11
C ARG A 46 -5.63 -15.21 -1.66
N ILE A 47 -4.86 -16.08 -1.04
CA ILE A 47 -3.52 -15.74 -0.56
C ILE A 47 -2.64 -15.28 -1.74
N GLU A 48 -2.73 -15.97 -2.88
CA GLU A 48 -1.97 -15.61 -4.08
C GLU A 48 -2.28 -14.19 -4.53
N THR A 49 -3.54 -13.79 -4.47
CA THR A 49 -3.95 -12.44 -4.85
C THR A 49 -3.44 -11.42 -3.83
N GLN A 50 -3.49 -11.77 -2.53
CA GLN A 50 -2.95 -10.89 -1.49
C GLN A 50 -1.47 -10.66 -1.70
N GLU A 51 -0.71 -11.72 -1.98
CA GLU A 51 0.72 -11.61 -2.23
C GLU A 51 1.02 -10.78 -3.48
N LYS A 52 0.25 -10.97 -4.54
CA LYS A 52 0.42 -10.21 -5.77
C LYS A 52 0.16 -8.74 -5.55
N ARG A 53 -0.90 -8.40 -4.81
CA ARG A 53 -1.22 -7.01 -4.49
C ARG A 53 -0.18 -6.39 -3.58
N LEU A 54 0.29 -7.14 -2.59
CA LEU A 54 1.34 -6.68 -1.69
C LEU A 54 2.61 -6.37 -2.50
N ASN A 55 3.02 -7.27 -3.38
CA ASN A 55 4.19 -7.06 -4.21
C ASN A 55 4.05 -5.85 -5.12
N GLN A 56 2.87 -5.62 -5.66
CA GLN A 56 2.60 -4.43 -6.48
C GLN A 56 2.80 -3.16 -5.64
N MET A 57 2.25 -3.12 -4.43
CA MET A 57 2.43 -1.98 -3.54
C MET A 57 3.91 -1.74 -3.27
N LEU A 58 4.66 -2.79 -2.94
CA LEU A 58 6.08 -2.65 -2.64
C LEU A 58 6.86 -2.10 -3.83
N GLU A 59 6.57 -2.58 -5.03
CA GLU A 59 7.21 -2.09 -6.25
C GLU A 59 6.87 -0.62 -6.51
N GLU A 60 5.61 -0.24 -6.32
CA GLU A 60 5.19 1.15 -6.53
C GLU A 60 5.83 2.08 -5.51
N LEU A 61 5.98 1.63 -4.27
CA LEU A 61 6.68 2.41 -3.25
C LEU A 61 8.15 2.58 -3.58
N GLU A 62 8.79 1.55 -4.13
CA GLU A 62 10.18 1.64 -4.57
C GLU A 62 10.36 2.65 -5.69
N LYS A 63 9.41 2.70 -6.63
CA LYS A 63 9.44 3.66 -7.73
C LYS A 63 9.14 5.08 -7.28
N GLY A 64 8.21 5.23 -6.34
CA GLY A 64 7.89 6.51 -5.73
C GLY A 64 6.92 7.40 -6.51
N ASP A 65 6.77 7.19 -7.81
CA ASP A 65 5.95 8.04 -8.67
C ASP A 65 4.78 7.26 -9.32
N VAL A 66 4.40 6.15 -8.73
CA VAL A 66 3.31 5.30 -9.22
C VAL A 66 2.35 5.00 -8.08
N TYR A 67 1.05 5.06 -8.36
CA TYR A 67 0.01 4.67 -7.43
C TYR A 67 -1.08 3.92 -8.20
N MET A 68 -1.31 2.66 -7.82
CA MET A 68 -2.30 1.78 -8.48
C MET A 68 -2.12 1.76 -10.00
N LYS A 69 -0.87 1.60 -10.42
CA LYS A 69 -0.42 1.58 -11.83
C LYS A 69 -0.62 2.90 -12.58
N MET A 70 -0.95 3.97 -11.86
CA MET A 70 -1.09 5.29 -12.43
C MET A 70 0.05 6.19 -12.02
N ASN A 71 0.43 7.11 -12.90
CA ASN A 71 1.44 8.11 -12.54
C ASN A 71 0.93 8.97 -11.38
N TRP A 72 1.79 9.19 -10.42
CA TRP A 72 1.45 10.00 -9.26
C TRP A 72 2.67 10.80 -8.85
N ARG A 73 2.48 12.10 -8.58
CA ARG A 73 3.58 12.99 -8.17
C ARG A 73 3.40 13.40 -6.73
N SER A 74 4.44 13.13 -5.94
CA SER A 74 4.50 13.57 -4.55
C SER A 74 4.55 15.08 -4.47
N GLY A 75 3.76 15.67 -3.58
CA GLY A 75 3.79 17.11 -3.34
C GLY A 75 3.23 17.96 -4.46
N GLY A 76 2.56 17.33 -5.40
CA GLY A 76 2.00 17.97 -6.59
C GLY A 76 0.88 18.93 -6.34
#